data_5ffb40a777a01154e0aeae92766645d5
#
_entry.id   5ffb40a777a01154e0aeae92766645d5
#
_cell.length_a   1.000
_cell.length_b   1.000
_cell.length_c   1.000
_cell.angle_alpha   90.00
_cell.angle_beta   90.00
_cell.angle_gamma   90.00
#
_symmetry.space_group_name_H-M   'P 1'
#
loop_
_entity.id
_entity.type
_entity.pdbx_description
1 polymer ?
#
loop_
_entity_poly.entity_id
_entity_poly.type
_entity_poly.pdbx_seq_one_letter_code
_entity_poly.pdbx_strand_id
1 'polypeptide(L)'
;MRLGLAIAMLISAVLPARAEVYELPPAGFDVIGALSSVTARYDDTLVDIARSHGLGYQDIVRANPDVNVWVPGEGTEIRLPTRFVLPPGPREGLVLNLAEYRMYYFPKAAKGQPAYVYTYPISIGRMDWETPLGLTKITAMAKDPAWYPPQSVRDEHAADGDPLPRIVPPGPDNPLGTRALRLGIPGYLIHGTNRPAGVGMRVSHGCIRMFPEDIEFLFQRVGVNVPVRIINAPVKIGWDGEDLVAEIHPLLEASQQPLLEGSAKQVDKLDADIESLAVSAPGKDPLTQVTEQFITVTAERAGQLDWDVVELLVKRSDGIPETIGTRIKNAATSAASE
;
A
#
# COMPACT_ATOMS: atom_id res chain seq x y z
N MET A 1 -57.13 -5.22 25.59
CA MET A 1 -56.15 -4.46 24.81
C MET A 1 -54.78 -5.06 25.04
N ARG A 2 -54.28 -5.87 24.10
CA ARG A 2 -52.93 -6.44 24.17
C ARG A 2 -52.03 -5.61 23.28
N LEU A 3 -51.09 -4.88 23.87
CA LEU A 3 -50.05 -4.15 23.16
C LEU A 3 -48.99 -5.20 22.71
N GLY A 4 -48.88 -5.41 21.40
CA GLY A 4 -47.78 -6.17 20.81
C GLY A 4 -46.56 -5.30 20.66
N LEU A 5 -45.49 -5.67 21.37
CA LEU A 5 -44.16 -5.03 21.26
C LEU A 5 -43.51 -5.60 20.01
N ALA A 6 -43.38 -4.79 18.95
CA ALA A 6 -42.63 -5.16 17.77
C ALA A 6 -41.11 -4.85 18.06
N ILE A 7 -40.32 -5.91 18.24
CA ILE A 7 -38.87 -5.81 18.31
C ILE A 7 -38.35 -5.63 16.87
N ALA A 8 -37.94 -4.44 16.53
CA ALA A 8 -37.22 -4.17 15.30
C ALA A 8 -35.78 -4.76 15.43
N MET A 9 -35.54 -5.87 14.77
CA MET A 9 -34.22 -6.47 14.63
C MET A 9 -33.41 -5.58 13.66
N LEU A 10 -32.52 -4.75 14.19
CA LEU A 10 -31.51 -4.06 13.39
C LEU A 10 -30.55 -5.10 12.82
N ILE A 11 -30.77 -5.49 11.58
CA ILE A 11 -29.78 -6.24 10.80
C ILE A 11 -28.70 -5.24 10.43
N SER A 12 -27.60 -5.24 11.17
CA SER A 12 -26.37 -4.56 10.77
C SER A 12 -25.87 -5.25 9.49
N ALA A 13 -26.17 -4.67 8.34
CA ALA A 13 -25.57 -5.09 7.09
C ALA A 13 -24.05 -4.84 7.19
N VAL A 14 -23.28 -5.91 7.33
CA VAL A 14 -21.82 -5.87 7.13
C VAL A 14 -21.63 -5.54 5.65
N LEU A 15 -21.38 -4.28 5.36
CA LEU A 15 -20.98 -3.88 4.02
C LEU A 15 -19.63 -4.53 3.74
N PRO A 16 -19.45 -5.17 2.56
CA PRO A 16 -18.15 -5.72 2.20
C PRO A 16 -17.11 -4.60 2.23
N ALA A 17 -15.95 -4.90 2.79
CA ALA A 17 -14.80 -4.01 2.76
C ALA A 17 -14.59 -3.53 1.32
N ARG A 18 -14.56 -2.24 1.12
CA ARG A 18 -14.27 -1.60 -0.16
C ARG A 18 -12.95 -0.88 0.00
N ALA A 19 -12.20 -0.78 -1.10
CA ALA A 19 -11.03 0.08 -1.19
C ALA A 19 -11.27 1.38 -0.41
N GLU A 20 -10.32 1.75 0.42
CA GLU A 20 -10.36 3.04 1.08
C GLU A 20 -10.16 4.14 0.02
N VAL A 21 -11.04 5.12 0.03
CA VAL A 21 -11.09 6.21 -0.96
C VAL A 21 -10.91 7.53 -0.25
N TYR A 22 -9.92 8.29 -0.68
CA TYR A 22 -9.63 9.60 -0.13
C TYR A 22 -9.67 10.66 -1.23
N GLU A 23 -10.17 11.83 -0.92
CA GLU A 23 -9.94 13.00 -1.75
C GLU A 23 -8.46 13.38 -1.67
N LEU A 24 -7.84 13.67 -2.82
CA LEU A 24 -6.45 14.12 -2.82
C LEU A 24 -6.35 15.48 -2.13
N PRO A 25 -5.40 15.65 -1.21
CA PRO A 25 -5.18 16.94 -0.58
C PRO A 25 -4.74 17.97 -1.63
N PRO A 26 -4.89 19.26 -1.34
CA PRO A 26 -4.37 20.32 -2.21
C PRO A 26 -2.90 20.15 -2.54
N ALA A 27 -2.46 20.76 -3.65
CA ALA A 27 -1.04 20.71 -4.04
C ALA A 27 -0.15 21.22 -2.90
N GLY A 28 0.94 20.48 -2.65
CA GLY A 28 1.87 20.76 -1.54
C GLY A 28 1.48 20.12 -0.22
N PHE A 29 0.43 19.28 -0.20
CA PHE A 29 0.09 18.43 0.94
C PHE A 29 0.09 16.95 0.51
N ASP A 30 0.50 16.07 1.43
CA ASP A 30 0.86 14.70 1.10
C ASP A 30 0.22 13.67 2.04
N VAL A 31 -0.62 14.09 2.99
CA VAL A 31 -1.22 13.20 3.98
C VAL A 31 -2.70 12.98 3.71
N ILE A 32 -3.13 11.73 3.78
CA ILE A 32 -4.52 11.31 3.63
C ILE A 32 -4.97 10.43 4.81
N GLY A 33 -6.27 10.38 5.05
CA GLY A 33 -6.86 9.58 6.11
C GLY A 33 -6.58 10.11 7.52
N ALA A 34 -6.91 9.28 8.50
CA ALA A 34 -6.72 9.57 9.93
C ALA A 34 -6.50 8.27 10.70
N LEU A 35 -5.78 8.33 11.80
CA LEU A 35 -5.69 7.20 12.75
C LEU A 35 -7.04 7.02 13.41
N SER A 36 -7.44 5.77 13.59
CA SER A 36 -8.66 5.40 14.30
C SER A 36 -8.47 4.14 15.14
N SER A 37 -9.49 3.73 15.85
CA SER A 37 -9.49 2.47 16.58
C SER A 37 -10.87 1.81 16.52
N VAL A 38 -10.90 0.50 16.79
CA VAL A 38 -12.11 -0.29 16.91
C VAL A 38 -11.99 -1.23 18.10
N THR A 39 -13.11 -1.53 18.74
CA THR A 39 -13.15 -2.53 19.81
C THR A 39 -13.38 -3.91 19.23
N ALA A 40 -12.49 -4.86 19.51
CA ALA A 40 -12.60 -6.24 19.08
C ALA A 40 -13.82 -6.93 19.70
N ARG A 41 -14.49 -7.76 18.91
CA ARG A 41 -15.58 -8.65 19.33
C ARG A 41 -15.01 -10.03 19.66
N TYR A 42 -15.80 -10.87 20.29
CA TYR A 42 -15.39 -12.21 20.70
C TYR A 42 -14.83 -13.08 19.55
N ASP A 43 -15.47 -13.04 18.39
CA ASP A 43 -15.11 -13.87 17.22
C ASP A 43 -14.12 -13.19 16.25
N ASP A 44 -13.69 -11.96 16.54
CA ASP A 44 -12.79 -11.22 15.65
C ASP A 44 -11.36 -11.77 15.72
N THR A 45 -10.68 -11.75 14.56
CA THR A 45 -9.22 -11.82 14.47
C THR A 45 -8.67 -10.47 14.01
N LEU A 46 -7.39 -10.17 14.26
CA LEU A 46 -6.78 -8.97 13.69
C LEU A 46 -6.82 -8.98 12.16
N VAL A 47 -6.76 -10.16 11.54
CA VAL A 47 -6.81 -10.34 10.08
C VAL A 47 -8.19 -9.93 9.53
N ASP A 48 -9.28 -10.30 10.20
CA ASP A 48 -10.64 -9.92 9.80
C ASP A 48 -10.88 -8.43 10.00
N ILE A 49 -10.41 -7.87 11.13
CA ILE A 49 -10.46 -6.43 11.41
C ILE A 49 -9.66 -5.67 10.34
N ALA A 50 -8.44 -6.10 10.03
CA ALA A 50 -7.62 -5.47 8.99
C ALA A 50 -8.35 -5.44 7.66
N ARG A 51 -8.83 -6.60 7.18
CA ARG A 51 -9.56 -6.72 5.91
C ARG A 51 -10.79 -5.82 5.85
N SER A 52 -11.55 -5.74 6.94
CA SER A 52 -12.76 -4.90 6.99
C SER A 52 -12.48 -3.39 6.96
N HIS A 53 -11.22 -2.98 7.19
CA HIS A 53 -10.77 -1.59 7.21
C HIS A 53 -9.70 -1.27 6.15
N GLY A 54 -9.64 -2.05 5.07
CA GLY A 54 -8.68 -1.80 3.97
C GLY A 54 -7.21 -1.86 4.38
N LEU A 55 -6.89 -2.67 5.39
CA LEU A 55 -5.55 -2.87 5.94
C LEU A 55 -5.05 -4.29 5.63
N GLY A 56 -3.74 -4.42 5.47
CA GLY A 56 -3.07 -5.70 5.32
C GLY A 56 -2.61 -6.28 6.66
N TYR A 57 -2.14 -7.52 6.63
CA TYR A 57 -1.63 -8.22 7.80
C TYR A 57 -0.54 -7.43 8.54
N GLN A 58 0.46 -6.93 7.81
CA GLN A 58 1.58 -6.21 8.44
C GLN A 58 1.14 -4.86 9.01
N ASP A 59 0.17 -4.18 8.38
CA ASP A 59 -0.35 -2.91 8.88
C ASP A 59 -0.94 -3.08 10.28
N ILE A 60 -1.84 -4.04 10.44
CA ILE A 60 -2.56 -4.24 11.70
C ILE A 60 -1.68 -4.82 12.81
N VAL A 61 -0.78 -5.74 12.47
CA VAL A 61 0.12 -6.38 13.44
C VAL A 61 1.14 -5.40 14.00
N ARG A 62 1.73 -4.57 13.15
CA ARG A 62 2.70 -3.55 13.56
C ARG A 62 2.06 -2.45 14.42
N ALA A 63 0.82 -2.09 14.09
CA ALA A 63 0.07 -1.10 14.88
C ALA A 63 -0.37 -1.63 16.26
N ASN A 64 -0.41 -2.96 16.45
CA ASN A 64 -0.89 -3.63 17.66
C ASN A 64 0.06 -4.76 18.11
N PRO A 65 1.34 -4.45 18.44
CA PRO A 65 2.36 -5.47 18.67
C PRO A 65 2.08 -6.37 19.88
N ASP A 66 1.32 -5.90 20.86
CA ASP A 66 0.99 -6.62 22.09
C ASP A 66 -0.32 -7.42 22.00
N VAL A 67 -1.01 -7.38 20.86
CA VAL A 67 -2.30 -8.06 20.67
C VAL A 67 -2.11 -9.37 19.91
N ASN A 68 -2.76 -10.44 20.42
CA ASN A 68 -2.73 -11.72 19.73
C ASN A 68 -3.50 -11.63 18.39
N VAL A 69 -2.85 -12.05 17.31
CA VAL A 69 -3.39 -11.92 15.94
C VAL A 69 -4.68 -12.71 15.75
N TRP A 70 -4.76 -13.89 16.33
CA TRP A 70 -5.88 -14.83 16.13
C TRP A 70 -6.96 -14.74 17.20
N VAL A 71 -6.60 -14.22 18.38
CA VAL A 71 -7.50 -14.09 19.54
C VAL A 71 -7.20 -12.76 20.22
N PRO A 72 -7.59 -11.63 19.64
CA PRO A 72 -7.36 -10.32 20.26
C PRO A 72 -8.04 -10.14 21.61
N GLY A 73 -9.13 -10.88 21.85
CA GLY A 73 -9.95 -10.80 23.03
C GLY A 73 -11.06 -9.76 22.92
N GLU A 74 -12.26 -10.12 23.39
CA GLU A 74 -13.41 -9.22 23.41
C GLU A 74 -13.13 -7.97 24.25
N GLY A 75 -13.48 -6.81 23.72
CA GLY A 75 -13.27 -5.52 24.40
C GLY A 75 -11.88 -4.92 24.18
N THR A 76 -10.95 -5.62 23.55
CA THR A 76 -9.62 -5.05 23.25
C THR A 76 -9.74 -3.92 22.23
N GLU A 77 -9.11 -2.79 22.51
CA GLU A 77 -9.01 -1.67 21.58
C GLU A 77 -7.91 -1.96 20.55
N ILE A 78 -8.29 -1.99 19.27
CA ILE A 78 -7.42 -2.26 18.14
C ILE A 78 -7.16 -0.96 17.40
N ARG A 79 -5.90 -0.55 17.29
CA ARG A 79 -5.48 0.61 16.54
C ARG A 79 -5.53 0.30 15.03
N LEU A 80 -6.14 1.20 14.26
CA LEU A 80 -6.25 1.13 12.81
C LEU A 80 -5.34 2.20 12.18
N PRO A 81 -4.22 1.83 11.53
CA PRO A 81 -3.31 2.77 10.88
C PRO A 81 -3.85 3.20 9.51
N THR A 82 -4.98 3.92 9.50
CA THR A 82 -5.68 4.41 8.31
C THR A 82 -5.31 5.83 7.91
N ARG A 83 -4.16 6.34 8.36
CA ARG A 83 -3.52 7.58 7.93
C ARG A 83 -2.26 7.24 7.14
N PHE A 84 -2.03 7.90 5.99
CA PHE A 84 -0.92 7.57 5.10
C PHE A 84 -0.25 8.85 4.59
N VAL A 85 1.07 8.83 4.49
CA VAL A 85 1.81 9.77 3.65
C VAL A 85 1.81 9.23 2.23
N LEU A 86 1.40 10.03 1.26
CA LEU A 86 1.35 9.61 -0.14
C LEU A 86 2.75 9.24 -0.66
N PRO A 87 2.86 8.24 -1.54
CA PRO A 87 4.15 7.83 -2.10
C PRO A 87 4.77 8.97 -2.92
N PRO A 88 6.12 9.09 -2.95
CA PRO A 88 6.81 10.10 -3.70
C PRO A 88 6.57 9.98 -5.20
N GLY A 89 6.66 11.11 -5.92
CA GLY A 89 6.56 11.19 -7.38
C GLY A 89 5.16 11.38 -7.93
N PRO A 90 4.96 11.18 -9.25
CA PRO A 90 3.71 11.49 -9.94
C PRO A 90 2.50 10.76 -9.36
N ARG A 91 1.40 11.49 -9.17
CA ARG A 91 0.10 10.96 -8.70
C ARG A 91 -0.76 10.55 -9.90
N GLU A 92 -0.36 9.48 -10.58
CA GLU A 92 -1.07 8.95 -11.74
C GLU A 92 -0.98 7.42 -11.81
N GLY A 93 -2.01 6.79 -12.36
CA GLY A 93 -2.06 5.34 -12.56
C GLY A 93 -1.96 4.56 -11.25
N LEU A 94 -1.22 3.46 -11.26
CA LEU A 94 -0.98 2.60 -10.11
C LEU A 94 0.44 2.85 -9.56
N VAL A 95 0.55 3.07 -8.27
CA VAL A 95 1.83 3.15 -7.54
C VAL A 95 1.85 2.05 -6.49
N LEU A 96 2.75 1.08 -6.64
CA LEU A 96 2.94 -0.01 -5.71
C LEU A 96 4.16 0.28 -4.85
N ASN A 97 3.98 0.54 -3.57
CA ASN A 97 5.09 0.67 -2.64
C ASN A 97 5.31 -0.64 -1.89
N LEU A 98 6.36 -1.35 -2.25
CA LEU A 98 6.63 -2.68 -1.72
C LEU A 98 6.96 -2.67 -0.23
N ALA A 99 7.65 -1.62 0.26
CA ALA A 99 8.04 -1.49 1.66
C ALA A 99 6.84 -1.41 2.62
N GLU A 100 5.74 -0.82 2.17
CA GLU A 100 4.51 -0.69 2.96
C GLU A 100 3.44 -1.73 2.63
N TYR A 101 3.70 -2.65 1.68
CA TYR A 101 2.71 -3.64 1.20
C TYR A 101 1.41 -2.99 0.74
N ARG A 102 1.50 -1.82 0.05
CA ARG A 102 0.34 -1.03 -0.34
C ARG A 102 0.43 -0.55 -1.78
N MET A 103 -0.72 -0.51 -2.43
CA MET A 103 -0.90 0.06 -3.75
C MET A 103 -1.82 1.26 -3.67
N TYR A 104 -1.48 2.30 -4.42
CA TYR A 104 -2.27 3.51 -4.62
C TYR A 104 -2.73 3.58 -6.07
N TYR A 105 -4.00 3.86 -6.28
CA TYR A 105 -4.53 4.14 -7.60
C TYR A 105 -4.98 5.60 -7.68
N PHE A 106 -4.39 6.32 -8.61
CA PHE A 106 -4.68 7.74 -8.92
C PHE A 106 -5.42 7.80 -10.26
N PRO A 107 -6.77 7.76 -10.27
CA PRO A 107 -7.53 7.92 -11.49
C PRO A 107 -7.37 9.33 -12.04
N LYS A 108 -7.45 9.47 -13.36
CA LYS A 108 -7.47 10.78 -13.98
C LYS A 108 -8.77 11.49 -13.61
N ALA A 109 -8.67 12.61 -12.90
CA ALA A 109 -9.82 13.42 -12.53
C ALA A 109 -10.50 14.01 -13.78
N ALA A 110 -11.82 14.06 -13.79
CA ALA A 110 -12.56 14.83 -14.78
C ALA A 110 -12.39 16.33 -14.51
N LYS A 111 -12.41 17.11 -15.59
CA LYS A 111 -12.23 18.58 -15.46
C LYS A 111 -13.24 19.19 -14.49
N GLY A 112 -12.74 19.87 -13.47
CA GLY A 112 -13.55 20.55 -12.45
C GLY A 112 -14.14 19.61 -11.38
N GLN A 113 -13.71 18.34 -11.35
CA GLN A 113 -14.08 17.42 -10.27
C GLN A 113 -12.90 17.23 -9.30
N PRO A 114 -13.17 16.91 -8.02
CA PRO A 114 -12.14 16.53 -7.08
C PRO A 114 -11.31 15.34 -7.60
N ALA A 115 -10.04 15.35 -7.32
CA ALA A 115 -9.17 14.20 -7.56
C ALA A 115 -9.20 13.26 -6.36
N TYR A 116 -9.15 11.96 -6.61
CA TYR A 116 -9.21 10.94 -5.57
C TYR A 116 -8.00 10.01 -5.66
N VAL A 117 -7.69 9.38 -4.55
CA VAL A 117 -6.79 8.23 -4.47
C VAL A 117 -7.50 7.07 -3.80
N TYR A 118 -7.30 5.88 -4.35
CA TYR A 118 -7.75 4.61 -3.78
C TYR A 118 -6.53 3.89 -3.22
N THR A 119 -6.63 3.33 -2.02
CA THR A 119 -5.54 2.55 -1.44
C THR A 119 -5.97 1.10 -1.22
N TYR A 120 -5.02 0.19 -1.42
CA TYR A 120 -5.24 -1.25 -1.30
C TYR A 120 -4.03 -1.91 -0.63
N PRO A 121 -4.23 -2.73 0.38
CA PRO A 121 -3.17 -3.60 0.85
C PRO A 121 -2.85 -4.66 -0.21
N ILE A 122 -1.57 -4.99 -0.34
CA ILE A 122 -1.08 -5.97 -1.32
C ILE A 122 -0.12 -6.95 -0.69
N SER A 123 -0.07 -8.17 -1.22
CA SER A 123 1.05 -9.07 -0.98
C SER A 123 2.06 -8.98 -2.12
N ILE A 124 3.32 -9.17 -1.79
CA ILE A 124 4.45 -9.08 -2.71
C ILE A 124 5.25 -10.39 -2.76
N GLY A 125 6.22 -10.48 -3.65
CA GLY A 125 7.11 -11.61 -3.79
C GLY A 125 7.92 -11.91 -2.54
N ARG A 126 8.18 -13.22 -2.28
CA ARG A 126 9.13 -13.69 -1.27
C ARG A 126 10.56 -13.24 -1.64
N MET A 127 11.52 -13.42 -0.73
CA MET A 127 12.92 -13.00 -0.94
C MET A 127 13.59 -13.66 -2.15
N ASP A 128 13.22 -14.89 -2.44
CA ASP A 128 13.71 -15.70 -3.57
C ASP A 128 12.91 -15.52 -4.87
N TRP A 129 11.77 -14.76 -4.79
CA TRP A 129 10.88 -14.48 -5.90
C TRP A 129 10.47 -13.01 -5.89
N GLU A 130 11.41 -12.12 -6.09
CA GLU A 130 11.18 -10.69 -5.91
C GLU A 130 10.26 -10.07 -6.95
N THR A 131 9.51 -9.05 -6.48
CA THR A 131 8.79 -8.15 -7.36
C THR A 131 9.76 -7.09 -7.87
N PRO A 132 10.00 -6.98 -9.20
CA PRO A 132 10.97 -6.02 -9.73
C PRO A 132 10.47 -4.58 -9.60
N LEU A 133 11.41 -3.66 -9.37
CA LEU A 133 11.16 -2.24 -9.31
C LEU A 133 11.19 -1.58 -10.69
N GLY A 134 10.49 -0.46 -10.85
CA GLY A 134 10.53 0.38 -12.04
C GLY A 134 9.17 0.70 -12.64
N LEU A 135 9.17 1.15 -13.88
CA LEU A 135 7.99 1.56 -14.62
C LEU A 135 7.50 0.45 -15.55
N THR A 136 6.20 0.23 -15.53
CA THR A 136 5.50 -0.70 -16.43
C THR A 136 4.08 -0.20 -16.68
N LYS A 137 3.22 -1.04 -17.25
CA LYS A 137 1.81 -0.73 -17.49
C LYS A 137 0.97 -2.00 -17.51
N ILE A 138 -0.33 -1.85 -17.39
CA ILE A 138 -1.29 -2.94 -17.63
C ILE A 138 -1.31 -3.25 -19.14
N THR A 139 -1.03 -4.50 -19.51
CA THR A 139 -1.01 -4.94 -20.93
C THR A 139 -2.19 -5.81 -21.31
N ALA A 140 -2.80 -6.48 -20.35
CA ALA A 140 -4.02 -7.26 -20.56
C ALA A 140 -4.80 -7.42 -19.24
N MET A 141 -6.08 -7.70 -19.37
CA MET A 141 -7.00 -7.90 -18.24
C MET A 141 -7.79 -9.19 -18.48
N ALA A 142 -7.95 -10.00 -17.44
CA ALA A 142 -8.68 -11.26 -17.50
C ALA A 142 -9.69 -11.37 -16.37
N LYS A 143 -10.92 -11.75 -16.74
CA LYS A 143 -11.97 -12.17 -15.81
C LYS A 143 -11.95 -13.69 -15.74
N ASP A 144 -12.08 -14.22 -14.53
CA ASP A 144 -12.06 -15.66 -14.24
C ASP A 144 -10.89 -16.37 -14.97
N PRO A 145 -9.63 -15.97 -14.68
CA PRO A 145 -8.46 -16.47 -15.39
C PRO A 145 -8.19 -17.93 -15.06
N ALA A 146 -7.75 -18.72 -16.05
CA ALA A 146 -7.04 -19.96 -15.77
C ALA A 146 -5.60 -19.62 -15.36
N TRP A 147 -5.05 -20.35 -14.38
CA TRP A 147 -3.66 -20.19 -13.98
C TRP A 147 -2.77 -21.25 -14.64
N TYR A 148 -1.69 -20.79 -15.21
CA TYR A 148 -0.64 -21.60 -15.81
C TYR A 148 0.62 -21.48 -14.95
N PRO A 149 0.78 -22.29 -13.89
CA PRO A 149 1.93 -22.18 -12.98
C PRO A 149 3.24 -22.33 -13.77
N PRO A 150 4.22 -21.42 -13.58
CA PRO A 150 5.56 -21.55 -14.14
C PRO A 150 6.19 -22.91 -13.78
N GLN A 151 7.15 -23.39 -14.60
CA GLN A 151 7.81 -24.67 -14.32
C GLN A 151 8.49 -24.67 -12.96
N SER A 152 9.21 -23.59 -12.62
CA SER A 152 9.87 -23.41 -11.32
C SER A 152 8.92 -23.52 -10.13
N VAL A 153 7.70 -22.95 -10.23
CA VAL A 153 6.68 -23.09 -9.19
C VAL A 153 6.15 -24.53 -9.09
N ARG A 154 6.00 -25.22 -10.23
CA ARG A 154 5.59 -26.62 -10.22
C ARG A 154 6.65 -27.53 -9.63
N ASP A 155 7.92 -27.25 -9.91
CA ASP A 155 9.06 -28.02 -9.38
C ASP A 155 9.17 -27.85 -7.86
N GLU A 156 9.00 -26.62 -7.35
CA GLU A 156 8.95 -26.32 -5.91
C GLU A 156 7.83 -27.11 -5.23
N HIS A 157 6.60 -27.00 -5.72
CA HIS A 157 5.46 -27.73 -5.17
C HIS A 157 5.63 -29.26 -5.25
N ALA A 158 6.22 -29.76 -6.32
CA ALA A 158 6.49 -31.20 -6.45
C ALA A 158 7.53 -31.66 -5.42
N ALA A 159 8.54 -30.85 -5.11
CA ALA A 159 9.53 -31.13 -4.07
C ALA A 159 8.90 -31.15 -2.67
N ASP A 160 7.88 -30.32 -2.44
CA ASP A 160 7.11 -30.25 -1.18
C ASP A 160 6.03 -31.34 -1.07
N GLY A 161 5.90 -32.23 -2.08
CA GLY A 161 4.92 -33.31 -2.09
C GLY A 161 3.49 -32.90 -2.48
N ASP A 162 3.29 -31.70 -3.00
CA ASP A 162 2.02 -31.13 -3.46
C ASP A 162 2.09 -30.72 -4.95
N PRO A 163 2.20 -31.68 -5.90
CA PRO A 163 2.44 -31.39 -7.30
C PRO A 163 1.28 -30.64 -7.95
N LEU A 164 1.57 -29.51 -8.56
CA LEU A 164 0.59 -28.70 -9.27
C LEU A 164 0.31 -29.21 -10.70
N PRO A 165 -0.96 -29.14 -11.16
CA PRO A 165 -1.29 -29.41 -12.54
C PRO A 165 -0.69 -28.35 -13.48
N ARG A 166 -0.58 -28.65 -14.76
CA ARG A 166 -0.11 -27.67 -15.77
C ARG A 166 -1.07 -26.48 -15.93
N ILE A 167 -2.35 -26.69 -15.64
CA ILE A 167 -3.40 -25.67 -15.74
C ILE A 167 -4.33 -25.85 -14.54
N VAL A 168 -4.53 -24.76 -13.80
CA VAL A 168 -5.57 -24.64 -12.78
C VAL A 168 -6.73 -23.87 -13.42
N PRO A 169 -7.91 -24.47 -13.60
CA PRO A 169 -9.06 -23.80 -14.22
C PRO A 169 -9.57 -22.66 -13.34
N PRO A 170 -10.41 -21.76 -13.89
CA PRO A 170 -11.16 -20.82 -13.06
C PRO A 170 -11.97 -21.52 -11.99
N GLY A 171 -12.04 -20.93 -10.80
CA GLY A 171 -12.81 -21.49 -9.68
C GLY A 171 -12.26 -21.06 -8.32
N PRO A 172 -12.89 -21.54 -7.23
CA PRO A 172 -12.53 -21.13 -5.87
C PRO A 172 -11.12 -21.57 -5.46
N ASP A 173 -10.58 -22.63 -6.06
CA ASP A 173 -9.24 -23.14 -5.77
C ASP A 173 -8.14 -22.45 -6.59
N ASN A 174 -8.52 -21.58 -7.54
CA ASN A 174 -7.54 -20.88 -8.37
C ASN A 174 -6.86 -19.76 -7.57
N PRO A 175 -5.52 -19.79 -7.41
CA PRO A 175 -4.79 -18.81 -6.62
C PRO A 175 -4.79 -17.39 -7.23
N LEU A 176 -5.17 -17.23 -8.50
CA LEU A 176 -5.33 -15.90 -9.12
C LEU A 176 -6.65 -15.23 -8.74
N GLY A 177 -7.59 -15.97 -8.15
CA GLY A 177 -8.93 -15.45 -7.86
C GLY A 177 -9.72 -15.14 -9.14
N THR A 178 -10.66 -14.19 -9.05
CA THR A 178 -11.62 -13.89 -10.12
C THR A 178 -11.14 -12.88 -11.15
N ARG A 179 -10.04 -12.16 -10.89
CA ARG A 179 -9.51 -11.10 -11.77
C ARG A 179 -8.00 -11.11 -11.78
N ALA A 180 -7.43 -10.84 -12.96
CA ALA A 180 -6.00 -10.65 -13.11
C ALA A 180 -5.70 -9.51 -14.11
N LEU A 181 -4.71 -8.69 -13.78
CA LEU A 181 -4.14 -7.62 -14.59
C LEU A 181 -2.71 -8.02 -14.95
N ARG A 182 -2.42 -8.22 -16.24
CA ARG A 182 -1.08 -8.53 -16.70
C ARG A 182 -0.26 -7.25 -16.77
N LEU A 183 0.94 -7.28 -16.23
CA LEU A 183 1.92 -6.20 -16.35
C LEU A 183 2.74 -6.34 -17.64
N GLY A 184 3.40 -5.26 -18.05
CA GLY A 184 4.37 -5.29 -19.14
C GLY A 184 5.66 -6.04 -18.81
N ILE A 185 5.77 -6.57 -17.60
CA ILE A 185 6.86 -7.42 -17.13
C ILE A 185 6.45 -8.86 -17.39
N PRO A 186 7.23 -9.65 -18.16
CA PRO A 186 6.89 -11.04 -18.43
C PRO A 186 6.68 -11.87 -17.17
N GLY A 187 5.53 -12.52 -17.05
CA GLY A 187 5.20 -13.40 -15.94
C GLY A 187 4.59 -12.71 -14.71
N TYR A 188 4.54 -11.37 -14.65
CA TYR A 188 4.02 -10.65 -13.48
C TYR A 188 2.58 -10.19 -13.66
N LEU A 189 1.80 -10.38 -12.59
CA LEU A 189 0.37 -10.06 -12.52
C LEU A 189 0.07 -9.27 -11.24
N ILE A 190 -0.98 -8.44 -11.30
CA ILE A 190 -1.76 -8.02 -10.14
C ILE A 190 -3.05 -8.83 -10.20
N HIS A 191 -3.39 -9.58 -9.14
CA HIS A 191 -4.50 -10.52 -9.16
C HIS A 191 -5.15 -10.69 -7.79
N GLY A 192 -6.31 -11.32 -7.76
CA GLY A 192 -6.99 -11.70 -6.53
C GLY A 192 -6.28 -12.85 -5.78
N THR A 193 -6.99 -13.49 -4.89
CA THR A 193 -6.46 -14.65 -4.15
C THR A 193 -7.59 -15.55 -3.67
N ASN A 194 -7.31 -16.84 -3.53
CA ASN A 194 -8.13 -17.79 -2.79
C ASN A 194 -7.69 -17.91 -1.31
N ARG A 195 -6.65 -17.18 -0.89
CA ARG A 195 -6.11 -17.16 0.49
C ARG A 195 -5.98 -15.72 0.99
N PRO A 196 -7.11 -15.04 1.30
CA PRO A 196 -7.11 -13.60 1.62
C PRO A 196 -6.35 -13.26 2.92
N ALA A 197 -6.25 -14.18 3.87
CA ALA A 197 -5.51 -13.94 5.12
C ALA A 197 -4.02 -13.61 4.92
N GLY A 198 -3.45 -13.92 3.75
CA GLY A 198 -2.07 -13.60 3.41
C GLY A 198 -1.86 -12.21 2.78
N VAL A 199 -2.93 -11.41 2.58
CA VAL A 199 -2.77 -10.07 2.02
C VAL A 199 -2.08 -9.14 3.02
N GLY A 200 -1.11 -8.36 2.53
CA GLY A 200 -0.22 -7.56 3.38
C GLY A 200 1.02 -8.31 3.85
N MET A 201 1.36 -9.42 3.22
CA MET A 201 2.53 -10.24 3.54
C MET A 201 3.44 -10.44 2.33
N ARG A 202 4.65 -10.94 2.59
CA ARG A 202 5.65 -11.35 1.58
C ARG A 202 5.54 -12.85 1.31
N VAL A 203 4.58 -13.25 0.45
CA VAL A 203 4.16 -14.66 0.32
C VAL A 203 3.95 -15.14 -1.11
N SER A 204 4.17 -14.29 -2.12
CA SER A 204 3.94 -14.67 -3.52
C SER A 204 5.23 -15.11 -4.23
N HIS A 205 5.08 -15.68 -5.43
CA HIS A 205 6.18 -15.96 -6.37
C HIS A 205 6.41 -14.74 -7.30
N GLY A 206 6.48 -13.54 -6.71
CA GLY A 206 6.74 -12.28 -7.41
C GLY A 206 5.50 -11.49 -7.81
N CYS A 207 4.36 -12.13 -8.03
CA CYS A 207 3.11 -11.46 -8.39
C CYS A 207 2.51 -10.68 -7.21
N ILE A 208 1.66 -9.72 -7.52
CA ILE A 208 0.97 -8.87 -6.54
C ILE A 208 -0.41 -9.45 -6.25
N ARG A 209 -0.67 -9.82 -4.99
CA ARG A 209 -1.99 -10.32 -4.55
C ARG A 209 -2.79 -9.24 -3.86
N MET A 210 -4.08 -9.21 -4.13
CA MET A 210 -5.06 -8.30 -3.52
C MET A 210 -6.21 -9.10 -2.89
N PHE A 211 -6.94 -8.49 -1.99
CA PHE A 211 -8.22 -9.05 -1.57
C PHE A 211 -9.16 -9.26 -2.77
N PRO A 212 -10.00 -10.29 -2.76
CA PRO A 212 -10.94 -10.58 -3.87
C PRO A 212 -11.83 -9.38 -4.21
N GLU A 213 -12.39 -8.72 -3.21
CA GLU A 213 -13.23 -7.52 -3.35
C GLU A 213 -12.47 -6.34 -3.93
N ASP A 214 -11.21 -6.15 -3.55
CA ASP A 214 -10.37 -5.05 -3.99
C ASP A 214 -9.98 -5.17 -5.46
N ILE A 215 -9.54 -6.36 -5.88
CA ILE A 215 -9.19 -6.57 -7.30
C ILE A 215 -10.43 -6.47 -8.20
N GLU A 216 -11.60 -6.90 -7.74
CA GLU A 216 -12.85 -6.76 -8.47
C GLU A 216 -13.26 -5.28 -8.61
N PHE A 217 -13.08 -4.51 -7.55
CA PHE A 217 -13.36 -3.08 -7.55
C PHE A 217 -12.37 -2.31 -8.44
N LEU A 218 -11.08 -2.61 -8.34
CA LEU A 218 -10.02 -2.01 -9.17
C LEU A 218 -10.21 -2.35 -10.64
N PHE A 219 -10.52 -3.61 -10.97
CA PHE A 219 -10.70 -4.10 -12.34
C PHE A 219 -11.74 -3.31 -13.14
N GLN A 220 -12.77 -2.79 -12.48
CA GLN A 220 -13.81 -1.96 -13.11
C GLN A 220 -13.36 -0.52 -13.40
N ARG A 221 -12.23 -0.08 -12.86
CA ARG A 221 -11.75 1.32 -12.87
C ARG A 221 -10.48 1.53 -13.66
N VAL A 222 -9.71 0.47 -13.86
CA VAL A 222 -8.48 0.52 -14.65
C VAL A 222 -8.71 -0.04 -16.04
N GLY A 223 -7.77 0.19 -16.93
CA GLY A 223 -7.77 -0.34 -18.30
C GLY A 223 -6.37 -0.69 -18.78
N VAL A 224 -6.29 -1.27 -19.95
CA VAL A 224 -5.02 -1.49 -20.65
C VAL A 224 -4.33 -0.14 -20.89
N ASN A 225 -3.00 -0.13 -20.79
CA ASN A 225 -2.10 1.04 -20.84
C ASN A 225 -2.14 1.97 -19.62
N VAL A 226 -2.90 1.69 -18.55
CA VAL A 226 -2.72 2.41 -17.28
C VAL A 226 -1.28 2.21 -16.82
N PRO A 227 -0.53 3.31 -16.53
CA PRO A 227 0.84 3.22 -16.05
C PRO A 227 0.88 2.60 -14.65
N VAL A 228 1.95 1.84 -14.41
CA VAL A 228 2.22 1.17 -13.13
C VAL A 228 3.64 1.48 -12.72
N ARG A 229 3.82 2.03 -11.54
CA ARG A 229 5.09 2.33 -10.94
C ARG A 229 5.28 1.46 -9.70
N ILE A 230 6.36 0.67 -9.68
CA ILE A 230 6.70 -0.23 -8.58
C ILE A 230 7.93 0.36 -7.89
N ILE A 231 7.77 0.73 -6.62
CA ILE A 231 8.80 1.40 -5.82
C ILE A 231 9.05 0.65 -4.52
N ASN A 232 10.20 0.94 -3.91
CA ASN A 232 10.54 0.54 -2.56
C ASN A 232 10.93 1.80 -1.77
N ALA A 233 9.93 2.46 -1.18
CA ALA A 233 10.07 3.68 -0.41
C ALA A 233 9.68 3.43 1.05
N PRO A 234 10.57 2.89 1.88
CA PRO A 234 10.29 2.62 3.28
C PRO A 234 10.15 3.89 4.12
N VAL A 235 10.73 5.00 3.70
CA VAL A 235 10.58 6.31 4.31
C VAL A 235 9.77 7.20 3.37
N LYS A 236 8.69 7.78 3.88
CA LYS A 236 7.90 8.80 3.20
C LYS A 236 7.76 10.00 4.12
N ILE A 237 8.01 11.20 3.59
CA ILE A 237 7.83 12.46 4.31
C ILE A 237 6.98 13.37 3.44
N GLY A 238 6.05 14.09 4.08
CA GLY A 238 5.18 15.02 3.39
C GLY A 238 4.60 16.07 4.31
N TRP A 239 3.92 17.05 3.74
CA TRP A 239 3.27 18.11 4.48
C TRP A 239 1.82 17.77 4.81
N ASP A 240 1.42 18.07 6.04
CA ASP A 240 0.02 18.10 6.51
C ASP A 240 -0.24 19.46 7.19
N GLY A 241 -0.81 20.40 6.46
CA GLY A 241 -0.89 21.79 6.94
C GLY A 241 0.50 22.40 7.14
N GLU A 242 0.81 22.83 8.35
CA GLU A 242 2.10 23.39 8.73
C GLU A 242 3.08 22.32 9.27
N ASP A 243 2.60 21.07 9.41
CA ASP A 243 3.35 19.99 10.00
C ASP A 243 4.08 19.16 8.92
N LEU A 244 5.32 18.75 9.21
CA LEU A 244 6.03 17.70 8.50
C LEU A 244 5.68 16.36 9.15
N VAL A 245 5.17 15.44 8.35
CA VAL A 245 4.77 14.11 8.77
C VAL A 245 5.65 13.08 8.09
N ALA A 246 6.16 12.11 8.85
CA ALA A 246 6.86 10.96 8.31
C ALA A 246 6.10 9.67 8.59
N GLU A 247 6.18 8.75 7.64
CA GLU A 247 5.74 7.35 7.74
C GLU A 247 6.94 6.48 7.41
N ILE A 248 7.34 5.63 8.35
CA ILE A 248 8.55 4.80 8.23
C ILE A 248 8.19 3.34 8.42
N HIS A 249 8.55 2.53 7.41
CA HIS A 249 8.39 1.08 7.40
C HIS A 249 9.74 0.39 7.56
N PRO A 250 9.77 -0.88 8.02
CA PRO A 250 10.99 -1.67 8.00
C PRO A 250 11.56 -1.75 6.59
N LEU A 251 12.89 -1.69 6.49
CA LEU A 251 13.55 -1.98 5.23
C LEU A 251 13.16 -3.39 4.78
N LEU A 252 12.83 -3.54 3.52
CA LEU A 252 12.77 -4.88 2.93
C LEU A 252 14.19 -5.42 2.95
N GLU A 253 14.37 -6.59 3.59
CA GLU A 253 15.68 -7.26 3.61
C GLU A 253 16.24 -7.30 2.21
N ALA A 254 17.48 -6.82 2.08
CA ALA A 254 18.13 -6.61 0.81
C ALA A 254 18.52 -7.94 0.16
N SER A 255 17.59 -8.51 -0.53
CA SER A 255 17.89 -9.18 -1.76
C SER A 255 18.10 -8.09 -2.81
N GLN A 256 18.91 -8.33 -3.80
CA GLN A 256 19.12 -7.42 -4.91
C GLN A 256 17.82 -7.34 -5.72
N GLN A 257 16.91 -6.43 -5.36
CA GLN A 257 15.67 -6.25 -6.13
C GLN A 257 16.05 -5.85 -7.56
N PRO A 258 15.77 -6.69 -8.56
CA PRO A 258 16.17 -6.41 -9.92
C PRO A 258 15.42 -5.17 -10.43
N LEU A 259 16.14 -4.24 -11.02
CA LEU A 259 15.55 -3.16 -11.79
C LEU A 259 15.05 -3.75 -13.12
N LEU A 260 13.91 -3.26 -13.60
CA LEU A 260 13.39 -3.65 -14.91
C LEU A 260 14.38 -3.27 -16.01
N GLU A 261 14.80 -4.26 -16.82
CA GLU A 261 15.58 -4.00 -18.01
C GLU A 261 14.81 -3.05 -18.95
N GLY A 262 15.41 -1.95 -19.31
CA GLY A 262 14.78 -0.92 -20.15
C GLY A 262 14.12 0.23 -19.38
N SER A 263 13.94 0.14 -18.06
CA SER A 263 13.57 1.31 -17.26
C SER A 263 14.60 2.43 -17.44
N ALA A 264 15.89 2.10 -17.55
CA ALA A 264 16.96 3.02 -17.85
C ALA A 264 16.84 3.71 -19.24
N LYS A 265 16.31 3.03 -20.27
CA LYS A 265 16.16 3.60 -21.63
C LYS A 265 14.93 4.48 -21.81
N GLN A 266 13.89 4.27 -21.00
CA GLN A 266 12.71 5.13 -20.95
C GLN A 266 12.96 6.38 -20.09
N VAL A 267 13.97 6.29 -19.23
CA VAL A 267 14.53 7.32 -18.36
C VAL A 267 15.10 8.50 -19.16
N ASP A 268 15.73 8.30 -20.31
CA ASP A 268 16.32 9.35 -21.13
C ASP A 268 15.38 10.47 -21.62
N LYS A 269 14.06 10.34 -21.38
CA LYS A 269 13.05 11.38 -21.66
C LYS A 269 12.32 11.94 -20.43
N LEU A 270 12.56 11.33 -19.26
CA LEU A 270 12.02 11.73 -17.94
C LEU A 270 13.16 11.99 -16.94
N ASP A 271 14.37 12.27 -17.45
CA ASP A 271 15.66 12.13 -16.79
C ASP A 271 15.92 12.98 -15.56
N ALA A 272 15.19 14.05 -15.33
CA ALA A 272 15.38 14.86 -14.11
C ALA A 272 14.48 14.42 -12.95
N ASP A 273 13.31 13.80 -13.25
CA ASP A 273 12.30 13.46 -12.23
C ASP A 273 12.49 12.06 -11.64
N ILE A 274 13.14 11.13 -12.37
CA ILE A 274 13.30 9.74 -11.91
C ILE A 274 14.53 9.56 -11.01
N GLU A 275 15.58 10.32 -11.19
CA GLU A 275 16.70 10.35 -10.24
C GLU A 275 16.29 11.00 -8.91
N SER A 276 15.34 11.97 -8.95
CA SER A 276 14.70 12.53 -7.76
C SER A 276 13.57 11.64 -7.20
N LEU A 277 13.00 10.76 -8.00
CA LEU A 277 12.11 9.67 -7.57
C LEU A 277 12.91 8.57 -6.87
N ALA A 278 13.91 8.95 -6.08
CA ALA A 278 14.80 8.05 -5.38
C ALA A 278 14.01 6.85 -4.83
N VAL A 279 13.86 5.88 -5.69
CA VAL A 279 13.83 4.49 -5.26
C VAL A 279 15.03 4.40 -4.34
N SER A 280 14.81 4.39 -3.04
CA SER A 280 15.89 4.38 -2.06
C SER A 280 16.87 3.33 -2.49
N ALA A 281 18.08 3.75 -2.85
CA ALA A 281 19.09 2.84 -3.37
C ALA A 281 19.23 1.71 -2.34
N PRO A 282 19.22 0.42 -2.75
CA PRO A 282 19.33 -0.69 -1.83
C PRO A 282 20.51 -0.46 -0.87
N GLY A 283 20.27 -0.52 0.44
CA GLY A 283 21.31 -0.42 1.45
C GLY A 283 21.49 0.92 2.15
N LYS A 284 20.73 1.96 1.84
CA LYS A 284 20.74 3.20 2.64
C LYS A 284 20.02 2.98 3.97
N ASP A 285 20.65 3.43 5.06
CA ASP A 285 20.01 3.41 6.37
C ASP A 285 18.81 4.38 6.44
N PRO A 286 17.83 4.16 7.34
CA PRO A 286 16.63 4.97 7.41
C PRO A 286 16.87 6.45 7.74
N LEU A 287 17.88 6.80 8.55
CA LEU A 287 18.17 8.21 8.88
C LEU A 287 18.70 8.97 7.67
N THR A 288 19.56 8.33 6.85
CA THR A 288 20.00 8.87 5.57
C THR A 288 18.80 9.13 4.65
N GLN A 289 17.86 8.16 4.57
CA GLN A 289 16.65 8.32 3.76
C GLN A 289 15.73 9.44 4.27
N VAL A 290 15.56 9.57 5.59
CA VAL A 290 14.84 10.71 6.20
C VAL A 290 15.47 12.02 5.80
N THR A 291 16.81 12.13 5.88
CA THR A 291 17.55 13.35 5.52
C THR A 291 17.34 13.73 4.05
N GLU A 292 17.45 12.78 3.14
CA GLU A 292 17.26 13.00 1.69
C GLU A 292 15.81 13.41 1.38
N GLN A 293 14.82 12.72 1.95
CA GLN A 293 13.40 13.06 1.78
C GLN A 293 13.10 14.44 2.36
N PHE A 294 13.62 14.74 3.56
CA PHE A 294 13.45 16.06 4.19
C PHE A 294 13.99 17.19 3.29
N ILE A 295 15.20 17.05 2.75
CA ILE A 295 15.78 18.04 1.83
C ILE A 295 14.86 18.23 0.62
N THR A 296 14.33 17.14 0.06
CA THR A 296 13.45 17.17 -1.10
C THR A 296 12.13 17.91 -0.80
N VAL A 297 11.43 17.55 0.27
CA VAL A 297 10.10 18.12 0.58
C VAL A 297 10.18 19.53 1.13
N THR A 298 11.36 19.96 1.60
CA THR A 298 11.58 21.34 2.12
C THR A 298 12.24 22.27 1.13
N ALA A 299 12.56 21.81 -0.08
CA ALA A 299 13.24 22.63 -1.10
C ALA A 299 12.48 23.93 -1.43
N GLU A 300 11.15 23.88 -1.50
CA GLU A 300 10.31 25.05 -1.80
C GLU A 300 9.62 25.64 -0.55
N ARG A 301 9.60 24.89 0.56
CA ARG A 301 8.90 25.23 1.78
C ARG A 301 9.77 24.88 3.00
N ALA A 302 10.49 25.87 3.53
CA ALA A 302 11.42 25.65 4.64
C ALA A 302 10.74 25.01 5.85
N GLY A 303 11.34 23.95 6.37
CA GLY A 303 10.90 23.19 7.53
C GLY A 303 12.01 22.96 8.54
N GLN A 304 11.63 22.56 9.74
CA GLN A 304 12.52 22.16 10.83
C GLN A 304 12.11 20.80 11.33
N LEU A 305 13.08 19.90 11.55
CA LEU A 305 12.86 18.56 12.14
C LEU A 305 13.07 18.58 13.66
N ASP A 306 12.29 17.73 14.31
CA ASP A 306 12.55 17.23 15.64
C ASP A 306 13.28 15.88 15.53
N TRP A 307 14.61 15.90 15.71
CA TRP A 307 15.42 14.70 15.57
C TRP A 307 15.15 13.62 16.59
N ASP A 308 14.72 13.98 17.81
CA ASP A 308 14.39 13.02 18.85
C ASP A 308 13.16 12.19 18.41
N VAL A 309 12.17 12.84 17.81
CA VAL A 309 11.00 12.16 17.24
C VAL A 309 11.39 11.31 16.02
N VAL A 310 12.25 11.82 15.14
CA VAL A 310 12.75 11.08 13.97
C VAL A 310 13.45 9.79 14.40
N GLU A 311 14.36 9.85 15.37
CA GLU A 311 15.10 8.68 15.86
C GLU A 311 14.14 7.63 16.46
N LEU A 312 13.15 8.08 17.23
CA LEU A 312 12.13 7.20 17.80
C LEU A 312 11.30 6.51 16.71
N LEU A 313 10.88 7.26 15.71
CA LEU A 313 10.07 6.74 14.61
C LEU A 313 10.85 5.74 13.73
N VAL A 314 12.13 6.04 13.44
CA VAL A 314 13.05 5.12 12.76
C VAL A 314 13.22 3.81 13.56
N LYS A 315 13.37 3.91 14.88
CA LYS A 315 13.52 2.73 15.74
C LYS A 315 12.25 1.86 15.77
N ARG A 316 11.07 2.47 15.73
CA ARG A 316 9.80 1.75 15.70
C ARG A 316 9.50 1.15 14.33
N SER A 317 9.68 1.94 13.29
CA SER A 317 9.40 1.55 11.88
C SER A 317 8.07 0.80 11.71
N ASP A 318 7.03 1.27 12.41
CA ASP A 318 5.73 0.59 12.48
C ASP A 318 4.75 0.98 11.35
N GLY A 319 5.15 1.94 10.50
CA GLY A 319 4.32 2.45 9.41
C GLY A 319 3.21 3.41 9.85
N ILE A 320 3.24 3.89 11.09
CA ILE A 320 2.28 4.87 11.60
C ILE A 320 2.81 6.27 11.34
N PRO A 321 2.09 7.12 10.55
CA PRO A 321 2.52 8.49 10.30
C PRO A 321 2.50 9.34 11.56
N GLU A 322 3.61 10.04 11.84
CA GLU A 322 3.73 10.98 12.95
C GLU A 322 4.33 12.31 12.50
N THR A 323 3.99 13.37 13.22
CA THR A 323 4.60 14.70 13.02
C THR A 323 6.06 14.67 13.49
N ILE A 324 6.97 14.94 12.57
CA ILE A 324 8.42 14.96 12.81
C ILE A 324 9.02 16.38 12.73
N GLY A 325 8.19 17.38 12.54
CA GLY A 325 8.66 18.75 12.41
C GLY A 325 7.58 19.71 11.96
N THR A 326 7.96 20.94 11.74
CA THR A 326 7.04 22.01 11.37
C THR A 326 7.67 22.98 10.38
N ARG A 327 6.81 23.76 9.71
CA ARG A 327 7.24 24.84 8.84
C ARG A 327 7.94 25.94 9.62
N ILE A 328 9.05 26.45 9.06
CA ILE A 328 9.71 27.67 9.55
C ILE A 328 8.90 28.88 9.05
N LYS A 329 8.29 29.63 9.96
CA LYS A 329 7.66 30.92 9.63
C LYS A 329 8.75 31.97 9.51
N ASN A 330 9.00 32.47 8.29
CA ASN A 330 9.91 33.59 8.11
C ASN A 330 9.40 34.81 8.90
N ALA A 331 10.22 35.36 9.78
CA ALA A 331 9.89 36.53 10.60
C ALA A 331 9.55 37.81 9.80
N ALA A 332 9.74 37.79 8.47
CA ALA A 332 9.51 38.95 7.61
C ALA A 332 8.03 39.22 7.24
N THR A 333 7.09 38.33 7.55
CA THR A 333 5.67 38.51 7.18
C THR A 333 4.82 39.14 8.30
N SER A 334 5.34 39.30 9.50
CA SER A 334 4.59 39.88 10.63
C SER A 334 4.65 41.41 10.70
N ALA A 335 5.46 42.06 9.87
CA ALA A 335 5.62 43.54 9.89
C ALA A 335 4.71 44.28 8.90
N ALA A 336 3.82 43.58 8.18
CA ALA A 336 2.94 44.19 7.17
C ALA A 336 1.47 44.22 7.60
N SER A 337 1.15 43.96 8.88
CA SER A 337 -0.21 43.96 9.43
C SER A 337 -0.33 44.79 10.74
N GLU A 338 0.50 45.81 10.91
CA GLU A 338 0.27 46.87 11.91
C GLU A 338 -0.09 48.18 11.25
#